data_78a163892eed15f2c8ac1696409e3f42
#
_entry.id   78a163892eed15f2c8ac1696409e3f42
#
_cell.length_a   1.000
_cell.length_b   1.000
_cell.length_c   1.000
_cell.angle_alpha   90.00
_cell.angle_beta   90.00
_cell.angle_gamma   90.00
#
_symmetry.space_group_name_H-M   'P 1'
#
loop_
_entity.id
_entity.type
_entity.pdbx_description
1 polymer ?
#
loop_
_entity_poly.entity_id
_entity_poly.type
_entity_poly.pdbx_seq_one_letter_code
_entity_poly.pdbx_strand_id
1 'polypeptide(L)'
;MPSIIISILTILATVLLCLIVSKPIRRYLFKNNKSIMIILGSGGHTGELLQMLKELDFNKFKTCYFISAHNDKNSFTKAKEVIPINSFKNTKFEFQTIYRSRNVGQSFVSSVFTFAYALIHAVFILIKTRPTLMVTNGPGVAVPLVYIGYLMKLVGIMAEFKILFIESYCRTKSISMSGKMVKPICDRFIVLWESIKGGKAEYIGKIL
;
A
#
# COMPACT_ATOMS: atom_id res chain seq x y z
N MET A 1 -34.79 -14.31 15.73
CA MET A 1 -33.81 -13.31 15.25
C MET A 1 -32.60 -13.13 16.18
N PRO A 2 -32.69 -12.98 17.52
CA PRO A 2 -31.49 -12.80 18.36
C PRO A 2 -30.51 -14.00 18.32
N SER A 3 -31.01 -15.22 18.23
CA SER A 3 -30.19 -16.44 18.17
C SER A 3 -29.26 -16.49 16.93
N ILE A 4 -29.75 -16.07 15.77
CA ILE A 4 -28.99 -16.06 14.53
C ILE A 4 -27.83 -15.00 14.63
N ILE A 5 -28.13 -13.84 15.19
CA ILE A 5 -27.13 -12.77 15.40
C ILE A 5 -26.04 -13.26 16.37
N ILE A 6 -26.43 -13.90 17.46
CA ILE A 6 -25.48 -14.48 18.43
C ILE A 6 -24.61 -15.55 17.76
N SER A 7 -25.20 -16.44 16.95
CA SER A 7 -24.44 -17.47 16.24
C SER A 7 -23.45 -16.86 15.23
N ILE A 8 -23.82 -15.82 14.50
CA ILE A 8 -22.92 -15.12 13.58
C ILE A 8 -21.78 -14.47 14.36
N LEU A 9 -22.06 -13.79 15.47
CA LEU A 9 -21.05 -13.15 16.30
C LEU A 9 -20.09 -14.17 16.92
N THR A 10 -20.57 -15.31 17.37
CA THR A 10 -19.72 -16.38 17.91
C THR A 10 -18.83 -17.00 16.83
N ILE A 11 -19.34 -17.23 15.63
CA ILE A 11 -18.53 -17.72 14.49
C ILE A 11 -17.46 -16.69 14.14
N LEU A 12 -17.80 -15.42 14.02
CA LEU A 12 -16.84 -14.34 13.74
C LEU A 12 -15.77 -14.25 14.82
N ALA A 13 -16.14 -14.31 16.10
CA ALA A 13 -15.21 -14.28 17.22
C ALA A 13 -14.26 -15.50 17.20
N THR A 14 -14.79 -16.70 16.92
CA THR A 14 -13.99 -17.92 16.83
C THR A 14 -13.00 -17.85 15.66
N VAL A 15 -13.45 -17.40 14.48
CA VAL A 15 -12.58 -17.19 13.32
C VAL A 15 -11.49 -16.17 13.63
N LEU A 16 -11.82 -15.05 14.26
CA LEU A 16 -10.87 -14.02 14.65
C LEU A 16 -9.84 -14.58 15.65
N LEU A 17 -10.28 -15.31 16.65
CA LEU A 17 -9.41 -15.96 17.63
C LEU A 17 -8.45 -16.95 16.95
N CYS A 18 -8.96 -17.83 16.06
CA CYS A 18 -8.13 -18.72 15.26
C CYS A 18 -7.08 -17.98 14.42
N LEU A 19 -7.46 -16.86 13.83
CA LEU A 19 -6.55 -16.02 13.05
C LEU A 19 -5.45 -15.38 13.94
N ILE A 20 -5.78 -14.96 15.15
CA ILE A 20 -4.84 -14.40 16.11
C ILE A 20 -3.88 -15.50 16.62
N VAL A 21 -4.40 -16.64 17.04
CA VAL A 21 -3.61 -17.77 17.59
C VAL A 21 -2.67 -18.35 16.53
N SER A 22 -3.07 -18.43 15.27
CA SER A 22 -2.21 -18.90 14.18
C SER A 22 -1.17 -17.87 13.69
N LYS A 23 -1.18 -16.64 14.22
CA LYS A 23 -0.27 -15.56 13.86
C LYS A 23 1.23 -15.95 14.01
N PRO A 24 1.70 -16.55 15.12
CA PRO A 24 3.11 -16.93 15.25
C PRO A 24 3.52 -18.01 14.25
N ILE A 25 2.63 -18.98 13.98
CA ILE A 25 2.88 -20.04 13.00
C ILE A 25 3.03 -19.44 11.59
N ARG A 26 2.12 -18.55 11.21
CA ARG A 26 2.21 -17.84 9.92
C ARG A 26 3.45 -16.95 9.83
N ARG A 27 3.81 -16.27 10.91
CA ARG A 27 5.03 -15.46 10.98
C ARG A 27 6.27 -16.33 10.72
N TYR A 28 6.33 -17.52 11.30
CA TYR A 28 7.41 -18.47 11.08
C TYR A 28 7.47 -18.95 9.62
N LEU A 29 6.33 -19.38 9.07
CA LEU A 29 6.24 -19.91 7.70
C LEU A 29 6.60 -18.87 6.62
N PHE A 30 6.33 -17.59 6.86
CA PHE A 30 6.56 -16.51 5.88
C PHE A 30 7.74 -15.60 6.21
N LYS A 31 8.53 -15.93 7.23
CA LYS A 31 9.65 -15.12 7.71
C LYS A 31 10.69 -14.74 6.64
N ASN A 32 10.90 -15.59 5.64
CA ASN A 32 11.93 -15.39 4.62
C ASN A 32 11.39 -14.79 3.30
N ASN A 33 10.13 -14.40 3.24
CA ASN A 33 9.52 -13.90 2.01
C ASN A 33 9.53 -12.37 1.97
N LYS A 34 10.73 -11.77 1.98
CA LYS A 34 10.87 -10.31 1.86
C LYS A 34 10.41 -9.88 0.48
N SER A 35 9.30 -9.17 0.42
CA SER A 35 8.75 -8.61 -0.81
C SER A 35 8.30 -7.17 -0.59
N ILE A 36 8.49 -6.34 -1.61
CA ILE A 36 8.09 -4.93 -1.60
C ILE A 36 6.97 -4.70 -2.61
N MET A 37 5.98 -3.92 -2.22
CA MET A 37 4.92 -3.42 -3.10
C MET A 37 5.05 -1.91 -3.23
N ILE A 38 5.23 -1.43 -4.44
CA ILE A 38 5.38 -0.03 -4.79
C ILE A 38 4.12 0.40 -5.53
N ILE A 39 3.38 1.36 -4.96
CA ILE A 39 2.14 1.84 -5.54
C ILE A 39 2.42 3.12 -6.30
N LEU A 40 2.33 3.04 -7.61
CA LEU A 40 2.54 4.14 -8.54
C LEU A 40 1.24 4.93 -8.72
N GLY A 41 1.37 6.24 -8.72
CA GLY A 41 0.29 7.15 -9.11
C GLY A 41 0.47 7.66 -10.53
N SER A 42 -0.57 8.21 -11.12
CA SER A 42 -0.45 8.80 -12.45
C SER A 42 0.39 10.10 -12.41
N GLY A 43 1.14 10.35 -13.49
CA GLY A 43 1.85 11.61 -13.70
C GLY A 43 3.02 11.85 -12.74
N GLY A 44 2.97 12.96 -12.00
CA GLY A 44 4.04 13.42 -11.11
C GLY A 44 4.34 12.47 -9.96
N HIS A 45 3.31 11.86 -9.37
CA HIS A 45 3.48 10.90 -8.27
C HIS A 45 4.40 9.73 -8.63
N THR A 46 4.26 9.17 -9.83
CA THR A 46 5.16 8.11 -10.30
C THR A 46 6.59 8.60 -10.41
N GLY A 47 6.81 9.76 -11.05
CA GLY A 47 8.16 10.32 -11.21
C GLY A 47 8.83 10.59 -9.88
N GLU A 48 8.15 11.26 -8.95
CA GLU A 48 8.65 11.52 -7.59
C GLU A 48 9.04 10.23 -6.87
N LEU A 49 8.12 9.24 -6.84
CA LEU A 49 8.37 7.99 -6.11
C LEU A 49 9.52 7.20 -6.70
N LEU A 50 9.60 7.09 -8.02
CA LEU A 50 10.68 6.38 -8.70
C LEU A 50 12.04 7.05 -8.45
N GLN A 51 12.09 8.38 -8.43
CA GLN A 51 13.31 9.10 -8.12
C GLN A 51 13.79 8.83 -6.68
N MET A 52 12.87 8.79 -5.71
CA MET A 52 13.18 8.44 -4.32
C MET A 52 13.66 6.99 -4.16
N LEU A 53 13.20 6.09 -5.03
CA LEU A 53 13.54 4.66 -4.99
C LEU A 53 14.74 4.29 -5.86
N LYS A 54 15.32 5.24 -6.60
CA LYS A 54 16.43 4.99 -7.53
C LYS A 54 17.64 4.35 -6.84
N GLU A 55 17.96 4.79 -5.62
CA GLU A 55 19.07 4.29 -4.83
C GLU A 55 18.71 3.08 -3.94
N LEU A 56 17.47 2.56 -4.06
CA LEU A 56 17.06 1.40 -3.30
C LEU A 56 17.72 0.13 -3.85
N ASP A 57 18.40 -0.60 -2.99
CA ASP A 57 18.91 -1.94 -3.33
C ASP A 57 17.76 -2.97 -3.36
N PHE A 58 17.26 -3.24 -4.54
CA PHE A 58 16.18 -4.19 -4.75
C PHE A 58 16.60 -5.64 -4.51
N ASN A 59 17.90 -5.99 -4.52
CA ASN A 59 18.36 -7.36 -4.20
C ASN A 59 18.00 -7.79 -2.78
N LYS A 60 17.64 -6.85 -1.91
CA LYS A 60 17.13 -7.14 -0.55
C LYS A 60 15.74 -7.79 -0.55
N PHE A 61 15.05 -7.78 -1.69
CA PHE A 61 13.69 -8.29 -1.84
C PHE A 61 13.65 -9.43 -2.86
N LYS A 62 12.96 -10.51 -2.51
CA LYS A 62 12.75 -11.65 -3.43
C LYS A 62 11.81 -11.26 -4.57
N THR A 63 10.79 -10.43 -4.28
CA THR A 63 9.83 -9.96 -5.27
C THR A 63 9.52 -8.48 -5.05
N CYS A 64 9.50 -7.73 -6.13
CA CYS A 64 9.07 -6.34 -6.19
C CYS A 64 7.79 -6.25 -7.03
N TYR A 65 6.70 -5.81 -6.42
CA TYR A 65 5.42 -5.59 -7.08
C TYR A 65 5.24 -4.11 -7.38
N PHE A 66 5.11 -3.75 -8.65
CA PHE A 66 4.66 -2.42 -9.06
C PHE A 66 3.15 -2.45 -9.31
N ILE A 67 2.42 -1.62 -8.58
CA ILE A 67 0.97 -1.51 -8.70
C ILE A 67 0.61 -0.14 -9.27
N SER A 68 -0.21 -0.09 -10.29
CA SER A 68 -0.77 1.17 -10.82
C SER A 68 -2.26 1.05 -11.12
N ALA A 69 -2.93 2.18 -11.38
CA ALA A 69 -4.33 2.15 -11.81
C ALA A 69 -4.46 1.47 -13.17
N HIS A 70 -5.54 0.70 -13.40
CA HIS A 70 -5.77 -0.04 -14.65
C HIS A 70 -5.80 0.84 -15.91
N ASN A 71 -6.14 2.11 -15.76
CA ASN A 71 -6.16 3.09 -16.85
C ASN A 71 -4.88 3.95 -16.93
N ASP A 72 -3.84 3.62 -16.15
CA ASP A 72 -2.55 4.30 -16.16
C ASP A 72 -1.54 3.49 -16.99
N LYS A 73 -1.42 3.83 -18.27
CA LYS A 73 -0.53 3.14 -19.21
C LYS A 73 0.94 3.53 -19.08
N ASN A 74 1.23 4.70 -18.48
CA ASN A 74 2.56 5.29 -18.51
C ASN A 74 3.44 4.95 -17.30
N SER A 75 2.83 4.69 -16.13
CA SER A 75 3.59 4.49 -14.90
C SER A 75 4.50 3.26 -14.94
N PHE A 76 4.06 2.17 -15.57
CA PHE A 76 4.90 0.98 -15.70
C PHE A 76 6.05 1.18 -16.69
N THR A 77 5.84 1.92 -17.78
CA THR A 77 6.90 2.28 -18.73
C THR A 77 7.97 3.11 -18.02
N LYS A 78 7.57 4.15 -17.31
CA LYS A 78 8.49 4.98 -16.50
C LYS A 78 9.23 4.16 -15.44
N ALA A 79 8.56 3.22 -14.77
CA ALA A 79 9.22 2.37 -13.79
C ALA A 79 10.34 1.53 -14.42
N LYS A 80 10.11 0.97 -15.61
CA LYS A 80 11.12 0.19 -16.35
C LYS A 80 12.27 1.03 -16.89
N GLU A 81 12.03 2.30 -17.19
CA GLU A 81 13.05 3.24 -17.65
C GLU A 81 13.96 3.73 -16.51
N VAL A 82 13.37 4.03 -15.35
CA VAL A 82 14.09 4.62 -14.20
C VAL A 82 14.81 3.57 -13.36
N ILE A 83 14.17 2.43 -13.14
CA ILE A 83 14.73 1.34 -12.32
C ILE A 83 15.43 0.34 -13.25
N PRO A 84 16.74 0.10 -13.08
CA PRO A 84 17.49 -0.85 -13.90
C PRO A 84 17.13 -2.30 -13.54
N ILE A 85 15.91 -2.72 -13.86
CA ILE A 85 15.30 -4.01 -13.47
C ILE A 85 16.21 -5.20 -13.80
N ASN A 86 16.85 -5.15 -14.97
CA ASN A 86 17.73 -6.22 -15.45
C ASN A 86 19.04 -6.36 -14.65
N SER A 87 19.39 -5.35 -13.85
CA SER A 87 20.60 -5.37 -13.01
C SER A 87 20.39 -6.16 -11.71
N PHE A 88 19.14 -6.39 -11.32
CA PHE A 88 18.81 -7.06 -10.06
C PHE A 88 18.51 -8.55 -10.29
N LYS A 89 19.56 -9.39 -10.35
CA LYS A 89 19.47 -10.82 -10.66
C LYS A 89 18.65 -11.65 -9.66
N ASN A 90 18.57 -11.22 -8.40
CA ASN A 90 17.93 -11.96 -7.33
C ASN A 90 16.49 -11.50 -7.02
N THR A 91 15.98 -10.50 -7.76
CA THR A 91 14.66 -9.91 -7.54
C THR A 91 13.75 -10.16 -8.72
N LYS A 92 12.60 -10.78 -8.45
CA LYS A 92 11.52 -10.89 -9.45
C LYS A 92 10.71 -9.60 -9.46
N PHE A 93 10.54 -8.99 -10.62
CA PHE A 93 9.69 -7.81 -10.81
C PHE A 93 8.36 -8.20 -11.41
N GLU A 94 7.27 -7.82 -10.76
CA GLU A 94 5.90 -8.06 -11.23
C GLU A 94 5.12 -6.75 -11.31
N PHE A 95 4.32 -6.63 -12.37
CA PHE A 95 3.50 -5.44 -12.64
C PHE A 95 2.02 -5.84 -12.60
N GLN A 96 1.24 -5.21 -11.74
CA GLN A 96 -0.18 -5.51 -11.57
C GLN A 96 -1.00 -4.22 -11.54
N THR A 97 -2.22 -4.29 -12.00
CA THR A 97 -3.13 -3.14 -12.00
C THR A 97 -4.20 -3.28 -10.94
N ILE A 98 -4.66 -2.13 -10.41
CA ILE A 98 -5.80 -2.05 -9.51
C ILE A 98 -6.86 -1.11 -10.10
N TYR A 99 -8.13 -1.37 -9.83
CA TYR A 99 -9.18 -0.44 -10.20
C TYR A 99 -9.04 0.89 -9.45
N ARG A 100 -9.31 1.97 -10.16
CA ARG A 100 -9.22 3.32 -9.59
C ARG A 100 -10.33 3.52 -8.56
N SER A 101 -9.99 3.94 -7.37
CA SER A 101 -10.95 4.23 -6.29
C SER A 101 -11.86 5.41 -6.60
N ARG A 102 -11.39 6.38 -7.40
CA ARG A 102 -12.16 7.51 -7.90
C ARG A 102 -11.57 8.00 -9.21
N ASN A 103 -12.42 8.24 -10.20
CA ASN A 103 -12.02 8.88 -11.46
C ASN A 103 -11.97 10.42 -11.32
N VAL A 104 -11.20 11.06 -12.19
CA VAL A 104 -11.16 12.53 -12.25
C VAL A 104 -12.55 13.05 -12.62
N GLY A 105 -13.05 14.02 -11.87
CA GLY A 105 -14.40 14.59 -12.10
C GLY A 105 -15.58 13.73 -11.59
N GLN A 106 -15.32 12.55 -11.03
CA GLN A 106 -16.39 11.68 -10.53
C GLN A 106 -17.06 12.27 -9.28
N SER A 107 -18.41 12.18 -9.21
CA SER A 107 -19.18 12.62 -8.03
C SER A 107 -18.79 11.82 -6.77
N PHE A 108 -18.99 12.38 -5.59
CA PHE A 108 -18.71 11.69 -4.34
C PHE A 108 -19.60 10.46 -4.15
N VAL A 109 -20.89 10.55 -4.52
CA VAL A 109 -21.84 9.44 -4.38
C VAL A 109 -21.42 8.24 -5.23
N SER A 110 -21.13 8.46 -6.52
CA SER A 110 -20.67 7.36 -7.39
C SER A 110 -19.27 6.84 -7.01
N SER A 111 -18.44 7.67 -6.36
CA SER A 111 -17.12 7.26 -5.86
C SER A 111 -17.19 6.21 -4.75
N VAL A 112 -18.29 6.13 -4.00
CA VAL A 112 -18.48 5.08 -2.97
C VAL A 112 -18.46 3.71 -3.61
N PHE A 113 -19.16 3.52 -4.73
CA PHE A 113 -19.21 2.23 -5.44
C PHE A 113 -17.85 1.85 -6.05
N THR A 114 -17.16 2.80 -6.70
CA THR A 114 -15.84 2.54 -7.27
C THR A 114 -14.80 2.29 -6.18
N PHE A 115 -14.91 2.94 -5.03
CA PHE A 115 -14.05 2.69 -3.88
C PHE A 115 -14.31 1.29 -3.27
N ALA A 116 -15.58 0.88 -3.10
CA ALA A 116 -15.93 -0.46 -2.63
C ALA A 116 -15.38 -1.54 -3.56
N TYR A 117 -15.50 -1.36 -4.87
CA TYR A 117 -14.92 -2.27 -5.85
C TYR A 117 -13.38 -2.31 -5.77
N ALA A 118 -12.74 -1.16 -5.58
CA ALA A 118 -11.29 -1.10 -5.39
C ALA A 118 -10.84 -1.80 -4.10
N LEU A 119 -11.63 -1.74 -3.00
CA LEU A 119 -11.37 -2.50 -1.78
C LEU A 119 -11.40 -4.01 -2.01
N ILE A 120 -12.43 -4.51 -2.72
CA ILE A 120 -12.54 -5.94 -3.07
C ILE A 120 -11.33 -6.37 -3.90
N HIS A 121 -10.98 -5.58 -4.92
CA HIS A 121 -9.81 -5.89 -5.76
C HIS A 121 -8.50 -5.85 -4.95
N ALA A 122 -8.36 -4.92 -3.99
CA ALA A 122 -7.20 -4.86 -3.10
C ALA A 122 -7.06 -6.14 -2.25
N VAL A 123 -8.17 -6.76 -1.80
CA VAL A 123 -8.15 -8.04 -1.09
C VAL A 123 -7.48 -9.11 -1.95
N PHE A 124 -7.91 -9.27 -3.21
CA PHE A 124 -7.33 -10.28 -4.11
C PHE A 124 -5.84 -10.04 -4.39
N ILE A 125 -5.46 -8.79 -4.66
CA ILE A 125 -4.05 -8.42 -4.88
C ILE A 125 -3.22 -8.79 -3.64
N LEU A 126 -3.66 -8.40 -2.45
CA LEU A 126 -2.90 -8.60 -1.22
C LEU A 126 -2.83 -10.07 -0.77
N ILE A 127 -3.89 -10.85 -1.00
CA ILE A 127 -3.86 -12.31 -0.78
C ILE A 127 -2.82 -12.97 -1.68
N LYS A 128 -2.76 -12.56 -2.95
CA LYS A 128 -1.84 -13.12 -3.94
C LYS A 128 -0.39 -12.71 -3.69
N THR A 129 -0.15 -11.43 -3.37
CA THR A 129 1.22 -10.86 -3.31
C THR A 129 1.84 -10.95 -1.93
N ARG A 130 1.06 -10.81 -0.86
CA ARG A 130 1.47 -10.80 0.57
C ARG A 130 2.78 -10.02 0.79
N PRO A 131 2.83 -8.73 0.43
CA PRO A 131 4.06 -7.95 0.58
C PRO A 131 4.43 -7.80 2.06
N THR A 132 5.74 -7.71 2.33
CA THR A 132 6.24 -7.38 3.67
C THR A 132 6.39 -5.88 3.87
N LEU A 133 6.59 -5.14 2.78
CA LEU A 133 6.69 -3.68 2.78
C LEU A 133 5.83 -3.11 1.66
N MET A 134 5.02 -2.11 1.97
CA MET A 134 4.29 -1.30 0.99
C MET A 134 4.83 0.13 1.02
N VAL A 135 5.16 0.68 -0.15
CA VAL A 135 5.67 2.05 -0.30
C VAL A 135 4.76 2.81 -1.27
N THR A 136 4.38 4.01 -0.89
CA THR A 136 3.53 4.89 -1.72
C THR A 136 3.76 6.35 -1.39
N ASN A 137 3.55 7.23 -2.38
CA ASN A 137 3.58 8.69 -2.22
C ASN A 137 2.20 9.34 -2.39
N GLY A 138 1.13 8.60 -2.09
CA GLY A 138 -0.21 9.15 -1.90
C GLY A 138 -1.17 9.19 -3.08
N PRO A 139 -1.01 8.41 -4.17
CA PRO A 139 -2.06 8.33 -5.17
C PRO A 139 -3.33 7.73 -4.56
N GLY A 140 -4.50 8.15 -5.03
CA GLY A 140 -5.79 7.68 -4.50
C GLY A 140 -5.97 6.16 -4.54
N VAL A 141 -5.34 5.47 -5.48
CA VAL A 141 -5.34 3.99 -5.58
C VAL A 141 -4.59 3.29 -4.44
N ALA A 142 -3.74 4.02 -3.70
CA ALA A 142 -3.04 3.45 -2.54
C ALA A 142 -3.98 3.25 -1.35
N VAL A 143 -5.00 4.08 -1.21
CA VAL A 143 -5.88 4.07 -0.03
C VAL A 143 -6.53 2.70 0.20
N PRO A 144 -7.21 2.06 -0.77
CA PRO A 144 -7.78 0.73 -0.59
C PRO A 144 -6.74 -0.32 -0.19
N LEU A 145 -5.57 -0.32 -0.83
CA LEU A 145 -4.48 -1.26 -0.54
C LEU A 145 -3.94 -1.09 0.88
N VAL A 146 -3.76 0.15 1.32
CA VAL A 146 -3.29 0.47 2.68
C VAL A 146 -4.29 -0.01 3.73
N TYR A 147 -5.59 0.28 3.55
CA TYR A 147 -6.62 -0.13 4.50
C TYR A 147 -6.76 -1.64 4.60
N ILE A 148 -6.87 -2.33 3.46
CA ILE A 148 -6.97 -3.79 3.45
C ILE A 148 -5.69 -4.43 3.99
N GLY A 149 -4.50 -3.94 3.61
CA GLY A 149 -3.24 -4.42 4.16
C GLY A 149 -3.14 -4.26 5.67
N TYR A 150 -3.60 -3.12 6.19
CA TYR A 150 -3.67 -2.87 7.63
C TYR A 150 -4.64 -3.84 8.34
N LEU A 151 -5.83 -4.06 7.78
CA LEU A 151 -6.78 -5.04 8.32
C LEU A 151 -6.20 -6.46 8.30
N MET A 152 -5.56 -6.88 7.21
CA MET A 152 -4.89 -8.18 7.12
C MET A 152 -3.75 -8.32 8.13
N LYS A 153 -3.04 -7.23 8.43
CA LYS A 153 -2.02 -7.19 9.49
C LYS A 153 -2.65 -7.38 10.87
N LEU A 154 -3.75 -6.69 11.16
CA LEU A 154 -4.46 -6.80 12.45
C LEU A 154 -4.94 -8.23 12.71
N VAL A 155 -5.56 -8.86 11.72
CA VAL A 155 -6.02 -10.26 11.85
C VAL A 155 -4.88 -11.29 11.69
N GLY A 156 -3.63 -10.84 11.52
CA GLY A 156 -2.44 -11.69 11.47
C GLY A 156 -2.20 -12.42 10.15
N ILE A 157 -2.96 -12.15 9.09
CA ILE A 157 -2.71 -12.73 7.75
C ILE A 157 -1.39 -12.21 7.18
N MET A 158 -1.04 -10.94 7.45
CA MET A 158 0.19 -10.28 7.03
C MET A 158 0.91 -9.65 8.24
N ALA A 159 1.31 -10.48 9.20
CA ALA A 159 1.82 -10.01 10.51
C ALA A 159 3.08 -9.12 10.41
N GLU A 160 3.96 -9.37 9.44
CA GLU A 160 5.21 -8.62 9.21
C GLU A 160 5.03 -7.41 8.27
N PHE A 161 3.80 -7.16 7.83
CA PHE A 161 3.51 -6.09 6.87
C PHE A 161 3.77 -4.71 7.46
N LYS A 162 4.50 -3.89 6.71
CA LYS A 162 4.83 -2.51 7.02
C LYS A 162 4.35 -1.57 5.92
N ILE A 163 3.87 -0.42 6.31
CA ILE A 163 3.37 0.62 5.41
C ILE A 163 4.24 1.86 5.57
N LEU A 164 4.95 2.22 4.51
CA LEU A 164 5.71 3.46 4.37
C LEU A 164 4.95 4.40 3.43
N PHE A 165 4.48 5.50 3.96
CA PHE A 165 3.88 6.57 3.19
C PHE A 165 4.85 7.75 3.13
N ILE A 166 5.12 8.26 1.93
CA ILE A 166 5.96 9.44 1.71
C ILE A 166 5.06 10.50 1.07
N GLU A 167 4.87 11.62 1.73
CA GLU A 167 4.04 12.71 1.17
C GLU A 167 4.68 13.30 -0.09
N SER A 168 3.85 13.67 -1.07
CA SER A 168 4.34 14.27 -2.32
C SER A 168 5.13 15.55 -2.06
N TYR A 169 6.20 15.74 -2.83
CA TYR A 169 7.04 16.94 -2.80
C TYR A 169 6.24 18.24 -3.05
N CYS A 170 5.16 18.14 -3.83
CA CYS A 170 4.27 19.27 -4.09
C CYS A 170 3.45 19.72 -2.87
N ARG A 171 3.44 18.96 -1.76
CA ARG A 171 2.68 19.26 -0.56
C ARG A 171 3.52 20.05 0.45
N THR A 172 3.63 21.36 0.22
CA THR A 172 4.44 22.27 1.03
C THR A 172 3.73 22.84 2.25
N LYS A 173 2.40 22.97 2.21
CA LYS A 173 1.60 23.65 3.25
C LYS A 173 0.64 22.74 3.99
N SER A 174 0.26 21.61 3.41
CA SER A 174 -0.72 20.70 4.01
C SER A 174 -0.56 19.27 3.50
N ILE A 175 -0.87 18.32 4.35
CA ILE A 175 -0.93 16.89 4.01
C ILE A 175 -2.05 16.65 2.98
N SER A 176 -1.81 15.78 2.01
CA SER A 176 -2.79 15.37 1.01
C SER A 176 -4.02 14.70 1.64
N MET A 177 -5.13 14.63 0.91
CA MET A 177 -6.33 13.93 1.40
C MET A 177 -6.04 12.45 1.67
N SER A 178 -5.38 11.75 0.73
CA SER A 178 -4.94 10.36 0.92
C SER A 178 -3.98 10.22 2.10
N GLY A 179 -3.03 11.16 2.26
CA GLY A 179 -2.14 11.21 3.41
C GLY A 179 -2.88 11.34 4.74
N LYS A 180 -3.88 12.23 4.82
CA LYS A 180 -4.72 12.37 6.03
C LYS A 180 -5.46 11.08 6.37
N MET A 181 -5.96 10.37 5.36
CA MET A 181 -6.68 9.11 5.54
C MET A 181 -5.76 7.99 6.05
N VAL A 182 -4.54 7.87 5.52
CA VAL A 182 -3.65 6.73 5.83
C VAL A 182 -2.68 6.99 6.98
N LYS A 183 -2.41 8.26 7.32
CA LYS A 183 -1.48 8.65 8.40
C LYS A 183 -1.70 7.90 9.73
N PRO A 184 -2.94 7.67 10.22
CA PRO A 184 -3.17 6.95 11.48
C PRO A 184 -2.69 5.50 11.45
N ILE A 185 -2.78 4.84 10.30
CA ILE A 185 -2.60 3.39 10.14
C ILE A 185 -1.28 2.97 9.50
N CYS A 186 -0.53 3.87 8.88
CA CYS A 186 0.80 3.56 8.35
C CYS A 186 1.84 3.39 9.47
N ASP A 187 2.87 2.57 9.24
CA ASP A 187 3.97 2.37 10.20
C ASP A 187 4.90 3.59 10.24
N ARG A 188 5.22 4.17 9.06
CA ARG A 188 5.95 5.43 8.95
C ARG A 188 5.26 6.36 7.97
N PHE A 189 5.16 7.62 8.35
CA PHE A 189 4.62 8.70 7.52
C PHE A 189 5.69 9.79 7.35
N ILE A 190 6.27 9.86 6.17
CA ILE A 190 7.37 10.76 5.86
C ILE A 190 6.83 12.00 5.17
N VAL A 191 7.34 13.16 5.55
CA VAL A 191 7.10 14.45 4.91
C VAL A 191 8.42 15.06 4.47
N LEU A 192 8.41 15.74 3.32
CA LEU A 192 9.58 16.34 2.70
C LEU A 192 9.75 17.83 3.03
N TRP A 193 8.80 18.39 3.78
CA TRP A 193 8.81 19.79 4.19
C TRP A 193 8.57 19.89 5.70
N GLU A 194 9.39 20.68 6.35
CA GLU A 194 9.29 20.87 7.80
C GLU A 194 7.98 21.53 8.22
N SER A 195 7.44 22.41 7.36
CA SER A 195 6.17 23.12 7.57
C SER A 195 4.95 22.23 7.81
N ILE A 196 5.01 20.96 7.39
CA ILE A 196 3.91 19.98 7.54
C ILE A 196 4.25 18.82 8.46
N LYS A 197 5.40 18.88 9.18
CA LYS A 197 5.73 17.92 10.21
C LYS A 197 4.77 18.04 11.39
N GLY A 198 4.48 16.94 12.05
CA GLY A 198 3.70 16.96 13.29
C GLY A 198 2.96 15.65 13.57
N GLY A 199 2.81 15.32 14.84
CA GLY A 199 2.29 14.04 15.27
C GLY A 199 3.11 12.88 14.71
N LYS A 200 2.49 11.98 13.95
CA LYS A 200 3.14 10.83 13.32
C LYS A 200 3.96 11.17 12.05
N ALA A 201 3.91 12.42 11.57
CA ALA A 201 4.62 12.84 10.37
C ALA A 201 6.09 13.14 10.69
N GLU A 202 7.00 12.37 10.10
CA GLU A 202 8.44 12.48 10.28
C GLU A 202 9.03 13.31 9.13
N TYR A 203 9.72 14.41 9.46
CA TYR A 203 10.49 15.18 8.48
C TYR A 203 11.91 14.60 8.39
N ILE A 204 12.32 14.21 7.18
CA ILE A 204 13.65 13.61 6.95
C ILE A 204 14.53 14.46 6.01
N GLY A 205 14.12 15.69 5.71
CA GLY A 205 14.80 16.53 4.74
C GLY A 205 14.30 16.33 3.31
N LYS A 206 14.90 17.06 2.38
CA LYS A 206 14.62 16.93 0.95
C LYS A 206 15.40 15.75 0.39
N ILE A 207 14.71 14.80 -0.21
CA ILE A 207 15.28 13.57 -0.81
C ILE A 207 15.40 13.71 -2.35
N LEU A 208 14.85 14.78 -2.93
CA LEU A 208 14.81 15.06 -4.36
C LEU A 208 15.76 16.22 -4.70
#